data_ed927d2ffd1ac993c961d1447a97eaa7
#
_entry.id   ed927d2ffd1ac993c961d1447a97eaa7
#
_cell.length_a   1.000
_cell.length_b   1.000
_cell.length_c   1.000
_cell.angle_alpha   90.00
_cell.angle_beta   90.00
_cell.angle_gamma   90.00
#
_symmetry.space_group_name_H-M   'P 1'
#
loop_
_entity.id
_entity.type
_entity.pdbx_description
1 polymer ?
#
loop_
_entity_poly.entity_id
_entity_poly.type
_entity_poly.pdbx_seq_one_letter_code
_entity_poly.pdbx_strand_id
1 'polypeptide(L)'
;HIMRRRQRQMCIRDSWNIQGVTCSVRVLKDLQEKLRRGNWGITVLLYYKENTVPEIVDIHSGYSEIPAFGVAIDLGSTSIAATLCDLNSGKIVGSMGIMNPQIRYGEDVMSRVSYCMMEEKGLATLNNSVIQGINELTRKIAEKHGIKLDSIFEIVFVANPIMHHLLLGIDPKELGQAPFPLALSDSLTIKSKDIGIILNPESYVYTVPCIGGHVGADAASVLIAEQPQKLKDTTTLLIDIGTNAEILLAKGEEIFACSCPTGPALEGAQISAGQRAAPGAIERVRIDPITKEPRFKVIGCEQWSNEKEFSENVSGVGVTGICGSGIIEAVAEMRLAGLLDANGLIGSSAQTGSNRCTSSERTNSYLLYSDNKVSLSITNMDIRACLLYTSDAADDA
;
A
#
# COMPACT_ATOMS: atom_id res chain seq x y z
N HIS A 1 -38.18 -37.02 12.26
CA HIS A 1 -36.80 -36.58 12.05
C HIS A 1 -36.62 -35.80 10.75
N ILE A 2 -37.20 -36.24 9.62
CA ILE A 2 -37.13 -35.59 8.34
C ILE A 2 -37.91 -34.25 8.32
N MET A 3 -39.08 -34.21 8.97
CA MET A 3 -39.87 -32.97 9.11
C MET A 3 -39.12 -31.86 9.91
N ARG A 4 -38.44 -32.22 11.02
CA ARG A 4 -37.64 -31.26 11.80
C ARG A 4 -36.46 -30.70 11.01
N ARG A 5 -35.83 -31.49 10.11
CA ARG A 5 -34.78 -31.03 9.21
C ARG A 5 -35.29 -30.02 8.17
N ARG A 6 -36.42 -30.29 7.55
CA ARG A 6 -37.05 -29.36 6.57
C ARG A 6 -37.51 -28.08 7.25
N GLN A 7 -38.09 -28.14 8.44
CA GLN A 7 -38.51 -26.96 9.17
C GLN A 7 -37.34 -26.08 9.59
N ARG A 8 -36.20 -26.65 10.04
CA ARG A 8 -34.99 -25.86 10.39
C ARG A 8 -34.33 -25.23 9.16
N GLN A 9 -34.31 -25.93 8.02
CA GLN A 9 -33.86 -25.35 6.75
C GLN A 9 -34.77 -24.22 6.26
N MET A 10 -36.08 -24.34 6.43
CA MET A 10 -37.03 -23.28 6.13
C MET A 10 -36.80 -22.04 7.04
N CYS A 11 -36.64 -22.21 8.36
CA CYS A 11 -36.40 -21.10 9.28
C CYS A 11 -35.13 -20.29 8.95
N ILE A 12 -34.04 -20.95 8.54
CA ILE A 12 -32.82 -20.24 8.10
C ILE A 12 -33.07 -19.50 6.79
N ARG A 13 -33.75 -20.11 5.83
CA ARG A 13 -34.12 -19.45 4.57
C ARG A 13 -35.01 -18.22 4.79
N ASP A 14 -35.99 -18.35 5.65
CA ASP A 14 -36.99 -17.31 5.86
C ASP A 14 -36.44 -16.12 6.68
N SER A 15 -35.57 -16.37 7.69
CA SER A 15 -35.01 -15.32 8.52
C SER A 15 -33.89 -14.51 7.85
N TRP A 16 -33.17 -15.09 6.90
CA TRP A 16 -32.05 -14.43 6.20
C TRP A 16 -32.33 -14.14 4.73
N ASN A 17 -33.55 -14.44 4.26
CA ASN A 17 -33.99 -14.29 2.86
C ASN A 17 -33.03 -14.95 1.84
N ILE A 18 -32.41 -16.09 2.22
CA ILE A 18 -31.46 -16.83 1.39
C ILE A 18 -32.21 -17.88 0.58
N GLN A 19 -32.34 -17.67 -0.71
CA GLN A 19 -33.07 -18.57 -1.61
C GLN A 19 -32.26 -19.83 -2.00
N GLY A 20 -30.97 -19.84 -1.80
CA GLY A 20 -30.11 -20.98 -2.08
C GLY A 20 -28.68 -20.73 -1.57
N VAL A 21 -27.91 -21.80 -1.47
CA VAL A 21 -26.47 -21.72 -1.14
C VAL A 21 -25.72 -22.76 -1.97
N THR A 22 -24.49 -22.45 -2.31
CA THR A 22 -23.53 -23.40 -2.87
C THR A 22 -22.49 -23.75 -1.81
N CYS A 23 -21.76 -24.84 -1.99
CA CYS A 23 -20.60 -25.17 -1.16
C CYS A 23 -19.64 -26.07 -1.93
N SER A 24 -18.38 -26.05 -1.53
CA SER A 24 -17.37 -26.94 -2.09
C SER A 24 -17.50 -28.37 -1.57
N VAL A 25 -16.89 -29.32 -2.26
CA VAL A 25 -16.80 -30.73 -1.81
C VAL A 25 -16.05 -30.84 -0.48
N ARG A 26 -15.10 -29.95 -0.20
CA ARG A 26 -14.38 -29.88 1.08
C ARG A 26 -15.35 -29.65 2.24
N VAL A 27 -16.21 -28.63 2.12
CA VAL A 27 -17.22 -28.31 3.16
C VAL A 27 -18.20 -29.47 3.34
N LEU A 28 -18.60 -30.13 2.24
CA LEU A 28 -19.52 -31.28 2.28
C LEU A 28 -18.90 -32.48 3.01
N LYS A 29 -17.59 -32.74 2.87
CA LYS A 29 -16.92 -33.84 3.58
C LYS A 29 -17.04 -33.71 5.08
N ASP A 30 -16.95 -32.49 5.62
CA ASP A 30 -16.99 -32.21 7.05
C ASP A 30 -18.43 -32.09 7.60
N LEU A 31 -19.40 -31.86 6.73
CA LEU A 31 -20.78 -31.51 7.11
C LEU A 31 -21.45 -32.52 8.04
N GLN A 32 -21.32 -33.81 7.73
CA GLN A 32 -22.01 -34.85 8.54
C GLN A 32 -21.43 -34.97 9.96
N GLU A 33 -20.13 -34.89 10.08
CA GLU A 33 -19.46 -34.94 11.38
C GLU A 33 -19.82 -33.72 12.23
N LYS A 34 -19.73 -32.53 11.63
CA LYS A 34 -20.05 -31.27 12.32
C LYS A 34 -21.53 -31.19 12.74
N LEU A 35 -22.44 -31.70 11.90
CA LEU A 35 -23.86 -31.82 12.26
C LEU A 35 -24.09 -32.75 13.46
N ARG A 36 -23.42 -33.91 13.50
CA ARG A 36 -23.54 -34.84 14.64
C ARG A 36 -22.98 -34.25 15.93
N ARG A 37 -21.78 -33.66 15.87
CA ARG A 37 -21.15 -32.99 17.03
C ARG A 37 -21.99 -31.83 17.55
N GLY A 38 -22.61 -31.06 16.65
CA GLY A 38 -23.47 -29.93 16.98
C GLY A 38 -24.92 -30.28 17.32
N ASN A 39 -25.22 -31.57 17.56
CA ASN A 39 -26.59 -32.03 17.80
C ASN A 39 -27.57 -31.52 16.73
N TRP A 40 -27.14 -31.61 15.44
CA TRP A 40 -27.86 -31.16 14.25
C TRP A 40 -28.00 -29.64 14.08
N GLY A 41 -27.34 -28.85 14.94
CA GLY A 41 -27.11 -27.42 14.75
C GLY A 41 -25.72 -27.17 14.18
N ILE A 42 -25.59 -26.24 13.27
CA ILE A 42 -24.30 -25.74 12.74
C ILE A 42 -24.34 -24.23 12.57
N THR A 43 -23.19 -23.60 12.71
CA THR A 43 -22.95 -22.24 12.25
C THR A 43 -22.21 -22.30 10.92
N VAL A 44 -22.60 -21.50 9.95
CA VAL A 44 -21.99 -21.44 8.61
C VAL A 44 -21.40 -20.08 8.37
N LEU A 45 -20.26 -20.03 7.72
CA LEU A 45 -19.70 -18.81 7.15
C LEU A 45 -20.06 -18.75 5.67
N LEU A 46 -20.69 -17.62 5.27
CA LEU A 46 -21.13 -17.39 3.90
C LEU A 46 -20.26 -16.34 3.23
N TYR A 47 -19.85 -16.62 2.02
CA TYR A 47 -19.24 -15.65 1.12
C TYR A 47 -20.25 -15.18 0.09
N TYR A 48 -20.40 -13.86 -0.05
CA TYR A 48 -21.30 -13.25 -1.00
C TYR A 48 -20.49 -12.70 -2.18
N LYS A 49 -20.67 -13.29 -3.33
CA LYS A 49 -20.16 -12.75 -4.60
C LYS A 49 -21.31 -12.08 -5.34
N GLU A 50 -21.05 -10.93 -5.91
CA GLU A 50 -22.05 -10.17 -6.65
C GLU A 50 -22.74 -11.02 -7.73
N ASN A 51 -24.08 -10.86 -7.86
CA ASN A 51 -24.92 -11.57 -8.83
C ASN A 51 -24.87 -13.11 -8.77
N THR A 52 -24.45 -13.69 -7.64
CA THR A 52 -24.42 -15.14 -7.43
C THR A 52 -25.13 -15.53 -6.15
N VAL A 53 -25.48 -16.81 -6.01
CA VAL A 53 -25.95 -17.34 -4.73
C VAL A 53 -24.79 -17.43 -3.74
N PRO A 54 -25.02 -17.19 -2.43
CA PRO A 54 -23.97 -17.29 -1.42
C PRO A 54 -23.30 -18.66 -1.39
N GLU A 55 -21.99 -18.67 -1.15
CA GLU A 55 -21.24 -19.91 -0.97
C GLU A 55 -20.92 -20.13 0.50
N ILE A 56 -21.17 -21.35 0.99
CA ILE A 56 -20.71 -21.79 2.32
C ILE A 56 -19.20 -22.08 2.21
N VAL A 57 -18.39 -21.26 2.86
CA VAL A 57 -16.92 -21.37 2.85
C VAL A 57 -16.37 -22.07 4.09
N ASP A 58 -17.15 -22.08 5.19
CA ASP A 58 -16.82 -22.85 6.40
C ASP A 58 -18.07 -23.23 7.19
N ILE A 59 -17.94 -24.27 8.03
CA ILE A 59 -19.01 -24.77 8.90
C ILE A 59 -18.43 -25.15 10.27
N HIS A 60 -19.17 -24.81 11.33
CA HIS A 60 -18.82 -25.17 12.72
C HIS A 60 -19.98 -25.89 13.39
N SER A 61 -19.65 -26.79 14.35
CA SER A 61 -20.64 -27.54 15.10
C SER A 61 -21.36 -26.66 16.12
N GLY A 62 -22.67 -26.74 16.18
CA GLY A 62 -23.49 -25.98 17.12
C GLY A 62 -23.61 -24.50 16.75
N TYR A 63 -24.00 -23.71 17.74
CA TYR A 63 -24.05 -22.24 17.63
C TYR A 63 -22.78 -21.67 18.23
N SER A 64 -21.89 -21.16 17.38
CA SER A 64 -20.61 -20.59 17.77
C SER A 64 -20.27 -19.40 16.90
N GLU A 65 -19.54 -18.46 17.45
CA GLU A 65 -18.91 -17.41 16.67
C GLU A 65 -17.70 -18.01 15.94
N ILE A 66 -17.67 -17.85 14.62
CA ILE A 66 -16.55 -18.32 13.80
C ILE A 66 -15.56 -17.17 13.67
N PRO A 67 -14.30 -17.33 14.14
CA PRO A 67 -13.27 -16.33 13.87
C PRO A 67 -13.06 -16.21 12.36
N ALA A 68 -13.38 -15.06 11.81
CA ALA A 68 -13.24 -14.77 10.37
C ALA A 68 -12.42 -13.49 10.17
N PHE A 69 -11.34 -13.60 9.43
CA PHE A 69 -10.43 -12.50 9.15
C PHE A 69 -10.31 -12.25 7.66
N GLY A 70 -10.01 -11.00 7.31
CA GLY A 70 -9.64 -10.57 5.98
C GLY A 70 -8.32 -9.82 6.01
N VAL A 71 -7.65 -9.76 4.86
CA VAL A 71 -6.42 -8.99 4.68
C VAL A 71 -6.60 -8.01 3.53
N ALA A 72 -6.36 -6.74 3.75
CA ALA A 72 -6.22 -5.76 2.69
C ALA A 72 -4.73 -5.60 2.35
N ILE A 73 -4.39 -5.72 1.07
CA ILE A 73 -3.02 -5.59 0.55
C ILE A 73 -2.96 -4.39 -0.38
N ASP A 74 -2.10 -3.46 -0.03
CA ASP A 74 -1.59 -2.46 -0.95
C ASP A 74 -0.30 -3.00 -1.60
N LEU A 75 -0.40 -3.34 -2.88
CA LEU A 75 0.68 -3.94 -3.65
C LEU A 75 1.41 -2.87 -4.45
N GLY A 76 2.22 -2.09 -3.75
CA GLY A 76 3.08 -1.07 -4.37
C GLY A 76 4.26 -1.67 -5.15
N SER A 77 4.83 -0.85 -6.05
CA SER A 77 6.05 -1.22 -6.78
C SER A 77 7.25 -1.38 -5.84
N THR A 78 7.35 -0.57 -4.83
CA THR A 78 8.48 -0.49 -3.89
C THR A 78 8.23 -1.28 -2.61
N SER A 79 7.02 -1.21 -2.06
CA SER A 79 6.63 -1.87 -0.81
C SER A 79 5.28 -2.56 -0.94
N ILE A 80 5.07 -3.58 -0.13
CA ILE A 80 3.78 -4.27 0.01
C ILE A 80 3.33 -4.06 1.44
N ALA A 81 2.16 -3.45 1.61
CA ALA A 81 1.55 -3.24 2.92
C ALA A 81 0.33 -4.15 3.09
N ALA A 82 0.20 -4.74 4.27
CA ALA A 82 -0.92 -5.60 4.64
C ALA A 82 -1.61 -5.09 5.90
N THR A 83 -2.92 -5.04 5.87
CA THR A 83 -3.76 -4.73 7.03
C THR A 83 -4.70 -5.90 7.30
N LEU A 84 -4.57 -6.51 8.48
CA LEU A 84 -5.38 -7.62 8.95
C LEU A 84 -6.62 -7.08 9.67
N CYS A 85 -7.80 -7.54 9.27
CA CYS A 85 -9.09 -7.11 9.78
C CYS A 85 -9.89 -8.29 10.33
N ASP A 86 -10.58 -8.08 11.44
CA ASP A 86 -11.61 -8.99 11.93
C ASP A 86 -12.92 -8.70 11.19
N LEU A 87 -13.39 -9.66 10.40
CA LEU A 87 -14.59 -9.53 9.57
C LEU A 87 -15.89 -9.56 10.38
N ASN A 88 -15.87 -10.06 11.61
CA ASN A 88 -17.04 -10.06 12.49
C ASN A 88 -17.31 -8.66 13.08
N SER A 89 -16.24 -7.95 13.45
CA SER A 89 -16.33 -6.64 14.11
C SER A 89 -16.01 -5.45 13.18
N GLY A 90 -15.40 -5.70 12.04
CA GLY A 90 -14.87 -4.67 11.13
C GLY A 90 -13.62 -3.94 11.67
N LYS A 91 -13.01 -4.43 12.75
CA LYS A 91 -11.86 -3.78 13.38
C LYS A 91 -10.54 -4.20 12.75
N ILE A 92 -9.64 -3.24 12.63
CA ILE A 92 -8.24 -3.51 12.29
C ILE A 92 -7.57 -4.22 13.46
N VAL A 93 -6.98 -5.37 13.19
CA VAL A 93 -6.20 -6.17 14.15
C VAL A 93 -4.75 -5.72 14.17
N GLY A 94 -4.19 -5.41 13.01
CA GLY A 94 -2.84 -4.90 12.88
C GLY A 94 -2.44 -4.69 11.43
N SER A 95 -1.28 -4.04 11.26
CA SER A 95 -0.70 -3.80 9.93
C SER A 95 0.78 -4.19 9.92
N MET A 96 1.28 -4.55 8.74
CA MET A 96 2.67 -4.91 8.50
C MET A 96 3.03 -4.60 7.05
N GLY A 97 4.30 -4.25 6.81
CA GLY A 97 4.82 -4.04 5.47
C GLY A 97 6.13 -4.78 5.23
N ILE A 98 6.40 -5.06 3.97
CA ILE A 98 7.69 -5.59 3.49
C ILE A 98 8.11 -4.83 2.25
N MET A 99 9.39 -4.89 1.91
CA MET A 99 9.87 -4.49 0.60
C MET A 99 9.33 -5.44 -0.47
N ASN A 100 8.92 -4.89 -1.59
CA ASN A 100 8.49 -5.73 -2.72
C ASN A 100 9.68 -6.55 -3.25
N PRO A 101 9.62 -7.90 -3.19
CA PRO A 101 10.74 -8.72 -3.59
C PRO A 101 11.07 -8.64 -5.09
N GLN A 102 10.21 -8.03 -5.90
CA GLN A 102 10.45 -7.81 -7.33
C GLN A 102 11.46 -6.69 -7.60
N ILE A 103 11.84 -5.86 -6.62
CA ILE A 103 12.81 -4.76 -6.78
C ILE A 103 14.13 -5.25 -7.37
N ARG A 104 14.58 -6.47 -7.01
CA ARG A 104 15.80 -7.07 -7.55
C ARG A 104 15.77 -7.34 -9.06
N TYR A 105 14.59 -7.29 -9.69
CA TYR A 105 14.40 -7.47 -11.13
C TYR A 105 14.07 -6.17 -11.86
N GLY A 106 13.76 -5.11 -11.12
CA GLY A 106 13.45 -3.78 -11.62
C GLY A 106 12.99 -2.87 -10.49
N GLU A 107 13.63 -1.73 -10.32
CA GLU A 107 13.31 -0.78 -9.24
C GLU A 107 11.94 -0.14 -9.43
N ASP A 108 11.60 0.19 -10.67
CA ASP A 108 10.30 0.76 -11.07
C ASP A 108 9.47 -0.23 -11.90
N VAL A 109 8.24 0.14 -12.21
CA VAL A 109 7.30 -0.70 -12.95
C VAL A 109 7.72 -0.91 -14.40
N MET A 110 8.32 0.09 -15.07
CA MET A 110 8.75 0.00 -16.46
C MET A 110 9.96 -0.93 -16.62
N SER A 111 10.89 -0.90 -15.67
CA SER A 111 12.00 -1.85 -15.61
C SER A 111 11.51 -3.30 -15.48
N ARG A 112 10.40 -3.54 -14.77
CA ARG A 112 9.77 -4.87 -14.67
C ARG A 112 9.08 -5.29 -15.96
N VAL A 113 8.42 -4.36 -16.67
CA VAL A 113 7.90 -4.62 -18.02
C VAL A 113 9.04 -5.01 -18.95
N SER A 114 10.14 -4.24 -18.94
CA SER A 114 11.35 -4.54 -19.72
C SER A 114 11.93 -5.93 -19.36
N TYR A 115 11.96 -6.29 -18.08
CA TYR A 115 12.39 -7.62 -17.65
C TYR A 115 11.49 -8.72 -18.22
N CYS A 116 10.16 -8.53 -18.24
CA CYS A 116 9.24 -9.48 -18.89
C CYS A 116 9.48 -9.58 -20.41
N MET A 117 9.94 -8.51 -21.05
CA MET A 117 10.24 -8.51 -22.50
C MET A 117 11.54 -9.19 -22.84
N MET A 118 12.57 -9.06 -21.99
CA MET A 118 13.92 -9.56 -22.25
C MET A 118 14.13 -11.01 -21.80
N GLU A 119 13.46 -11.43 -20.73
CA GLU A 119 13.63 -12.73 -20.13
C GLU A 119 12.46 -13.66 -20.47
N GLU A 120 12.75 -14.83 -21.06
CA GLU A 120 11.74 -15.82 -21.46
C GLU A 120 10.80 -16.23 -20.32
N LYS A 121 11.34 -16.33 -19.10
CA LYS A 121 10.58 -16.64 -17.88
C LYS A 121 10.30 -15.42 -17.00
N GLY A 122 10.46 -14.22 -17.53
CA GLY A 122 10.39 -12.98 -16.76
C GLY A 122 9.05 -12.82 -16.03
N LEU A 123 7.94 -13.01 -16.72
CA LEU A 123 6.60 -12.95 -16.13
C LEU A 123 6.43 -13.97 -14.98
N ALA A 124 6.79 -15.23 -15.22
CA ALA A 124 6.66 -16.28 -14.19
C ALA A 124 7.55 -16.00 -12.97
N THR A 125 8.75 -15.46 -13.18
CA THR A 125 9.69 -15.09 -12.13
C THR A 125 9.13 -13.96 -11.26
N LEU A 126 8.61 -12.91 -11.88
CA LEU A 126 8.00 -11.76 -11.17
C LEU A 126 6.73 -12.18 -10.43
N ASN A 127 5.83 -12.91 -11.08
CA ASN A 127 4.61 -13.43 -10.46
C ASN A 127 4.93 -14.31 -9.24
N ASN A 128 5.80 -15.31 -9.36
CA ASN A 128 6.19 -16.16 -8.24
C ASN A 128 6.83 -15.37 -7.11
N SER A 129 7.64 -14.37 -7.42
CA SER A 129 8.30 -13.53 -6.42
C SER A 129 7.31 -12.73 -5.59
N VAL A 130 6.32 -12.10 -6.22
CA VAL A 130 5.30 -11.33 -5.51
C VAL A 130 4.37 -12.23 -4.69
N ILE A 131 3.94 -13.37 -5.25
CA ILE A 131 3.10 -14.35 -4.53
C ILE A 131 3.81 -14.87 -3.26
N GLN A 132 5.10 -15.22 -3.36
CA GLN A 132 5.90 -15.62 -2.20
C GLN A 132 6.00 -14.52 -1.15
N GLY A 133 6.23 -13.27 -1.57
CA GLY A 133 6.27 -12.12 -0.67
C GLY A 133 4.95 -11.90 0.06
N ILE A 134 3.81 -12.01 -0.64
CA ILE A 134 2.47 -11.88 -0.06
C ILE A 134 2.20 -13.02 0.95
N ASN A 135 2.52 -14.26 0.59
CA ASN A 135 2.35 -15.41 1.47
C ASN A 135 3.18 -15.26 2.76
N GLU A 136 4.44 -14.82 2.64
CA GLU A 136 5.31 -14.56 3.80
C GLU A 136 4.76 -13.43 4.68
N LEU A 137 4.34 -12.31 4.07
CA LEU A 137 3.77 -11.17 4.79
C LEU A 137 2.49 -11.55 5.53
N THR A 138 1.58 -12.26 4.85
CA THR A 138 0.30 -12.72 5.44
C THR A 138 0.53 -13.70 6.58
N ARG A 139 1.49 -14.63 6.43
CA ARG A 139 1.89 -15.53 7.50
C ARG A 139 2.45 -14.78 8.71
N LYS A 140 3.39 -13.83 8.50
CA LYS A 140 4.01 -13.05 9.57
C LYS A 140 3.00 -12.21 10.35
N ILE A 141 2.07 -11.53 9.66
CA ILE A 141 1.06 -10.72 10.35
C ILE A 141 0.07 -11.60 11.12
N ALA A 142 -0.33 -12.74 10.58
CA ALA A 142 -1.19 -13.70 11.26
C ALA A 142 -0.51 -14.28 12.51
N GLU A 143 0.74 -14.73 12.41
CA GLU A 143 1.53 -15.24 13.55
C GLU A 143 1.72 -14.19 14.64
N LYS A 144 2.04 -12.94 14.28
CA LYS A 144 2.20 -11.84 15.24
C LYS A 144 0.96 -11.62 16.10
N HIS A 145 -0.23 -11.88 15.56
CA HIS A 145 -1.50 -11.69 16.25
C HIS A 145 -2.16 -13.00 16.71
N GLY A 146 -1.45 -14.15 16.62
CA GLY A 146 -1.95 -15.45 17.04
C GLY A 146 -3.12 -15.99 16.22
N ILE A 147 -3.25 -15.55 14.97
CA ILE A 147 -4.32 -15.93 14.04
C ILE A 147 -3.83 -17.04 13.12
N LYS A 148 -4.68 -18.05 12.91
CA LYS A 148 -4.40 -19.12 11.96
C LYS A 148 -4.71 -18.66 10.53
N LEU A 149 -3.88 -19.05 9.57
CA LEU A 149 -4.11 -18.74 8.14
C LEU A 149 -5.47 -19.31 7.65
N ASP A 150 -5.88 -20.48 8.18
CA ASP A 150 -7.18 -21.08 7.87
C ASP A 150 -8.40 -20.26 8.36
N SER A 151 -8.19 -19.25 9.22
CA SER A 151 -9.23 -18.33 9.66
C SER A 151 -9.31 -17.06 8.78
N ILE A 152 -8.47 -16.93 7.76
CA ILE A 152 -8.49 -15.81 6.82
C ILE A 152 -9.25 -16.27 5.57
N PHE A 153 -10.40 -15.62 5.30
CA PHE A 153 -11.34 -16.02 4.25
C PHE A 153 -11.38 -15.09 3.06
N GLU A 154 -10.78 -13.90 3.19
CA GLU A 154 -10.74 -12.92 2.12
C GLU A 154 -9.42 -12.18 2.12
N ILE A 155 -8.94 -11.89 0.92
CA ILE A 155 -7.83 -10.98 0.70
C ILE A 155 -8.21 -10.03 -0.42
N VAL A 156 -8.08 -8.73 -0.17
CA VAL A 156 -8.38 -7.65 -1.12
C VAL A 156 -7.07 -7.03 -1.58
N PHE A 157 -6.90 -6.89 -2.88
CA PHE A 157 -5.73 -6.25 -3.47
C PHE A 157 -6.07 -4.92 -4.12
N VAL A 158 -5.26 -3.93 -3.81
CA VAL A 158 -5.14 -2.70 -4.58
C VAL A 158 -3.71 -2.60 -5.14
N ALA A 159 -3.57 -2.09 -6.35
CA ALA A 159 -2.29 -2.03 -7.04
C ALA A 159 -2.36 -1.07 -8.24
N ASN A 160 -1.23 -0.56 -8.67
CA ASN A 160 -1.14 0.02 -10.00
C ASN A 160 -1.36 -1.05 -11.09
N PRO A 161 -1.70 -0.66 -12.33
CA PRO A 161 -2.07 -1.62 -13.39
C PRO A 161 -1.01 -2.68 -13.68
N ILE A 162 0.26 -2.33 -13.70
CA ILE A 162 1.35 -3.27 -13.97
C ILE A 162 1.48 -4.30 -12.84
N MET A 163 1.45 -3.84 -11.58
CA MET A 163 1.50 -4.73 -10.43
C MET A 163 0.27 -5.63 -10.32
N HIS A 164 -0.92 -5.12 -10.69
CA HIS A 164 -2.14 -5.89 -10.79
C HIS A 164 -2.00 -7.05 -11.80
N HIS A 165 -1.47 -6.77 -13.01
CA HIS A 165 -1.23 -7.80 -14.02
C HIS A 165 -0.18 -8.82 -13.58
N LEU A 166 0.93 -8.37 -12.99
CA LEU A 166 1.99 -9.25 -12.46
C LEU A 166 1.47 -10.17 -11.34
N LEU A 167 0.59 -9.66 -10.46
CA LEU A 167 -0.07 -10.48 -9.42
C LEU A 167 -0.89 -11.62 -10.02
N LEU A 168 -1.63 -11.34 -11.07
CA LEU A 168 -2.51 -12.31 -11.73
C LEU A 168 -1.78 -13.20 -12.74
N GLY A 169 -0.48 -12.97 -12.98
CA GLY A 169 0.29 -13.69 -14.00
C GLY A 169 -0.10 -13.30 -15.43
N ILE A 170 -0.66 -12.11 -15.62
CA ILE A 170 -1.00 -11.53 -16.93
C ILE A 170 0.21 -10.76 -17.45
N ASP A 171 0.54 -10.91 -18.73
CA ASP A 171 1.68 -10.23 -19.36
C ASP A 171 1.45 -8.70 -19.38
N PRO A 172 2.33 -7.90 -18.74
CA PRO A 172 2.15 -6.45 -18.67
C PRO A 172 2.75 -5.69 -19.86
N LYS A 173 3.28 -6.36 -20.88
CA LYS A 173 4.03 -5.71 -21.99
C LYS A 173 3.25 -4.60 -22.68
N GLU A 174 1.95 -4.83 -22.92
CA GLU A 174 1.09 -3.84 -23.59
C GLU A 174 0.87 -2.58 -22.74
N LEU A 175 1.05 -2.67 -21.43
CA LEU A 175 1.02 -1.51 -20.51
C LEU A 175 2.29 -0.66 -20.56
N GLY A 176 3.33 -1.14 -21.23
CA GLY A 176 4.58 -0.42 -21.46
C GLY A 176 4.58 0.49 -22.70
N GLN A 177 3.52 0.45 -23.53
CA GLN A 177 3.44 1.17 -24.80
C GLN A 177 2.05 1.76 -25.01
N ALA A 178 2.00 2.94 -25.63
CA ALA A 178 0.72 3.53 -26.02
C ALA A 178 -0.06 2.59 -26.98
N PRO A 179 -1.35 2.39 -26.79
CA PRO A 179 -2.31 3.11 -25.95
C PRO A 179 -2.48 2.56 -24.53
N PHE A 180 -1.56 1.77 -23.99
CA PHE A 180 -1.56 1.20 -22.63
C PHE A 180 -2.80 0.39 -22.28
N PRO A 181 -3.22 -0.61 -23.10
CA PRO A 181 -4.46 -1.32 -22.88
C PRO A 181 -4.35 -2.27 -21.69
N LEU A 182 -5.36 -2.26 -20.84
CA LEU A 182 -5.54 -3.22 -19.75
C LEU A 182 -6.11 -4.53 -20.31
N ALA A 183 -5.54 -5.67 -19.94
CA ALA A 183 -6.16 -6.96 -20.21
C ALA A 183 -7.36 -7.21 -19.28
N LEU A 184 -7.36 -6.59 -18.09
CA LEU A 184 -8.46 -6.63 -17.13
C LEU A 184 -8.54 -5.28 -16.43
N SER A 185 -9.65 -4.56 -16.63
CA SER A 185 -9.99 -3.31 -15.94
C SER A 185 -10.95 -3.54 -14.79
N ASP A 186 -11.86 -4.50 -14.92
CA ASP A 186 -12.91 -4.78 -13.95
C ASP A 186 -12.38 -5.47 -12.69
N SER A 187 -13.19 -5.46 -11.63
CA SER A 187 -12.90 -6.25 -10.44
C SER A 187 -12.92 -7.75 -10.73
N LEU A 188 -12.06 -8.49 -10.05
CA LEU A 188 -12.00 -9.93 -10.16
C LEU A 188 -12.14 -10.59 -8.79
N THR A 189 -13.02 -11.62 -8.71
CA THR A 189 -13.15 -12.47 -7.53
C THR A 189 -12.83 -13.91 -7.88
N ILE A 190 -11.74 -14.45 -7.34
CA ILE A 190 -11.26 -15.83 -7.60
C ILE A 190 -10.87 -16.51 -6.29
N LYS A 191 -10.72 -17.83 -6.31
CA LYS A 191 -10.19 -18.56 -5.15
C LYS A 191 -8.70 -18.22 -4.94
N SER A 192 -8.29 -18.01 -3.69
CA SER A 192 -6.89 -17.69 -3.35
C SER A 192 -5.90 -18.74 -3.87
N LYS A 193 -6.27 -20.00 -3.80
CA LYS A 193 -5.46 -21.13 -4.29
C LYS A 193 -5.19 -21.09 -5.80
N ASP A 194 -6.08 -20.47 -6.59
CA ASP A 194 -5.94 -20.44 -8.05
C ASP A 194 -4.78 -19.55 -8.51
N ILE A 195 -4.35 -18.62 -7.65
CA ILE A 195 -3.16 -17.78 -7.89
C ILE A 195 -2.02 -18.05 -6.90
N GLY A 196 -2.07 -19.16 -6.16
CA GLY A 196 -0.99 -19.57 -5.25
C GLY A 196 -0.93 -18.83 -3.92
N ILE A 197 -1.99 -18.13 -3.52
CA ILE A 197 -2.10 -17.51 -2.19
C ILE A 197 -2.54 -18.57 -1.15
N ILE A 198 -1.80 -18.67 -0.06
CA ILE A 198 -1.96 -19.68 0.98
C ILE A 198 -2.74 -19.13 2.17
N LEU A 199 -4.04 -19.39 2.18
CA LEU A 199 -5.00 -19.02 3.23
C LEU A 199 -5.94 -20.20 3.48
N ASN A 200 -7.16 -19.94 4.04
CA ASN A 200 -8.20 -20.94 4.02
C ASN A 200 -8.41 -21.45 2.58
N PRO A 201 -8.46 -22.75 2.33
CA PRO A 201 -8.63 -23.28 0.97
C PRO A 201 -9.91 -22.84 0.24
N GLU A 202 -10.90 -22.32 0.99
CA GLU A 202 -12.14 -21.76 0.42
C GLU A 202 -12.13 -20.22 0.41
N SER A 203 -11.00 -19.59 0.78
CA SER A 203 -10.86 -18.13 0.76
C SER A 203 -10.88 -17.55 -0.66
N TYR A 204 -11.23 -16.29 -0.73
CA TYR A 204 -11.31 -15.52 -1.95
C TYR A 204 -10.26 -14.42 -2.02
N VAL A 205 -9.80 -14.16 -3.21
CA VAL A 205 -9.08 -12.95 -3.61
C VAL A 205 -10.07 -12.05 -4.33
N TYR A 206 -10.10 -10.79 -3.93
CA TYR A 206 -10.78 -9.72 -4.64
C TYR A 206 -9.76 -8.69 -5.10
N THR A 207 -9.72 -8.40 -6.40
CA THR A 207 -8.95 -7.27 -6.94
C THR A 207 -9.88 -6.12 -7.26
N VAL A 208 -9.55 -4.94 -6.75
CA VAL A 208 -10.29 -3.70 -7.01
C VAL A 208 -10.09 -3.31 -8.49
N PRO A 209 -11.11 -2.77 -9.19
CA PRO A 209 -10.98 -2.40 -10.60
C PRO A 209 -9.94 -1.31 -10.83
N CYS A 210 -9.25 -1.35 -11.97
CA CYS A 210 -8.39 -0.27 -12.43
C CYS A 210 -9.21 0.78 -13.17
N ILE A 211 -8.80 2.05 -13.08
CA ILE A 211 -9.47 3.18 -13.76
C ILE A 211 -9.00 3.29 -15.21
N GLY A 212 -7.70 3.09 -15.46
CA GLY A 212 -7.10 3.19 -16.79
C GLY A 212 -5.69 2.60 -16.85
N GLY A 213 -5.04 2.66 -17.98
CA GLY A 213 -3.75 2.03 -18.23
C GLY A 213 -2.62 2.42 -17.27
N HIS A 214 -2.66 3.62 -16.72
CA HIS A 214 -1.71 4.10 -15.72
C HIS A 214 -2.35 4.48 -14.38
N VAL A 215 -3.69 4.44 -14.27
CA VAL A 215 -4.42 4.78 -13.05
C VAL A 215 -5.07 3.51 -12.52
N GLY A 216 -4.50 2.97 -11.46
CA GLY A 216 -4.80 1.63 -10.96
C GLY A 216 -5.91 1.56 -9.91
N ALA A 217 -5.96 0.41 -9.29
CA ALA A 217 -6.86 0.10 -8.19
C ALA A 217 -6.50 0.83 -6.89
N ASP A 218 -5.23 1.22 -6.72
CA ASP A 218 -4.72 2.11 -5.68
C ASP A 218 -5.47 3.45 -5.70
N ALA A 219 -5.46 4.16 -6.84
CA ALA A 219 -6.20 5.40 -7.03
C ALA A 219 -7.73 5.21 -6.90
N ALA A 220 -8.29 4.10 -7.41
CA ALA A 220 -9.70 3.77 -7.21
C ALA A 220 -10.05 3.62 -5.71
N SER A 221 -9.15 3.06 -4.93
CA SER A 221 -9.34 2.88 -3.48
C SER A 221 -9.27 4.19 -2.71
N VAL A 222 -8.44 5.15 -3.15
CA VAL A 222 -8.44 6.51 -2.60
C VAL A 222 -9.82 7.17 -2.80
N LEU A 223 -10.43 7.02 -3.98
CA LEU A 223 -11.79 7.51 -4.24
C LEU A 223 -12.84 6.85 -3.33
N ILE A 224 -12.71 5.55 -3.06
CA ILE A 224 -13.61 4.82 -2.17
C ILE A 224 -13.44 5.30 -0.72
N ALA A 225 -12.22 5.56 -0.28
CA ALA A 225 -11.91 6.00 1.07
C ALA A 225 -12.39 7.44 1.32
N GLU A 226 -12.05 8.37 0.44
CA GLU A 226 -12.30 9.80 0.60
C GLU A 226 -13.71 10.22 0.16
N GLN A 227 -14.35 9.46 -0.73
CA GLN A 227 -15.72 9.69 -1.23
C GLN A 227 -16.01 11.15 -1.65
N PRO A 228 -15.17 11.76 -2.50
CA PRO A 228 -15.27 13.19 -2.84
C PRO A 228 -16.60 13.54 -3.49
N GLN A 229 -17.29 12.59 -4.13
CA GLN A 229 -18.61 12.76 -4.73
C GLN A 229 -19.70 13.12 -3.71
N LYS A 230 -19.48 12.84 -2.42
CA LYS A 230 -20.41 13.27 -1.34
C LYS A 230 -20.33 14.75 -1.04
N LEU A 231 -19.25 15.42 -1.45
CA LEU A 231 -19.00 16.85 -1.27
C LEU A 231 -19.46 17.62 -2.52
N LYS A 232 -20.78 17.59 -2.82
CA LYS A 232 -21.39 18.04 -4.07
C LYS A 232 -20.99 19.44 -4.55
N ASP A 233 -20.79 20.37 -3.61
CA ASP A 233 -20.50 21.79 -3.90
C ASP A 233 -19.00 22.12 -3.78
N THR A 234 -18.16 21.13 -3.53
CA THR A 234 -16.73 21.33 -3.31
C THR A 234 -15.94 20.68 -4.44
N THR A 235 -15.01 21.42 -5.02
CA THR A 235 -13.99 20.83 -5.89
C THR A 235 -12.90 20.23 -5.01
N THR A 236 -12.70 18.93 -5.11
CA THR A 236 -11.73 18.17 -4.29
C THR A 236 -10.59 17.68 -5.19
N LEU A 237 -9.36 17.97 -4.78
CA LEU A 237 -8.14 17.45 -5.40
C LEU A 237 -7.54 16.41 -4.46
N LEU A 238 -7.39 15.17 -4.94
CA LEU A 238 -6.69 14.10 -4.25
C LEU A 238 -5.41 13.81 -5.00
N ILE A 239 -4.31 13.71 -4.29
CA ILE A 239 -2.99 13.44 -4.86
C ILE A 239 -2.36 12.31 -4.05
N ASP A 240 -2.09 11.19 -4.72
CA ASP A 240 -1.31 10.07 -4.19
C ASP A 240 0.11 10.17 -4.76
N ILE A 241 1.09 10.38 -3.90
CA ILE A 241 2.48 10.63 -4.31
C ILE A 241 3.35 9.43 -3.95
N GLY A 242 3.82 8.74 -4.99
CA GLY A 242 4.79 7.64 -4.90
C GLY A 242 5.87 7.78 -5.98
N THR A 243 6.30 6.68 -6.54
CA THR A 243 7.15 6.64 -7.76
C THR A 243 6.42 7.24 -8.96
N ASN A 244 5.10 7.09 -9.00
CA ASN A 244 4.19 7.88 -9.83
C ASN A 244 3.28 8.70 -8.91
N ALA A 245 2.69 9.77 -9.43
CA ALA A 245 1.64 10.51 -8.74
C ALA A 245 0.33 10.33 -9.48
N GLU A 246 -0.66 9.79 -8.78
CA GLU A 246 -2.03 9.74 -9.24
C GLU A 246 -2.77 10.98 -8.72
N ILE A 247 -3.31 11.74 -9.67
CA ILE A 247 -4.02 13.00 -9.40
C ILE A 247 -5.48 12.82 -9.78
N LEU A 248 -6.36 12.99 -8.81
CA LEU A 248 -7.80 12.84 -8.96
C LEU A 248 -8.47 14.18 -8.66
N LEU A 249 -9.21 14.72 -9.62
CA LEU A 249 -9.99 15.94 -9.47
C LEU A 249 -11.48 15.61 -9.52
N ALA A 250 -12.18 15.85 -8.42
CA ALA A 250 -13.60 15.55 -8.28
C ALA A 250 -14.42 16.82 -8.06
N LYS A 251 -15.57 16.93 -8.74
CA LYS A 251 -16.59 17.96 -8.54
C LYS A 251 -17.98 17.37 -8.74
N GLY A 252 -18.72 17.19 -7.66
CA GLY A 252 -19.98 16.47 -7.70
C GLY A 252 -19.79 15.03 -8.17
N GLU A 253 -20.44 14.64 -9.27
CA GLU A 253 -20.34 13.30 -9.85
C GLU A 253 -19.24 13.18 -10.93
N GLU A 254 -18.64 14.29 -11.34
CA GLU A 254 -17.55 14.30 -12.31
C GLU A 254 -16.22 14.05 -11.62
N ILE A 255 -15.48 13.05 -12.09
CA ILE A 255 -14.15 12.70 -11.58
C ILE A 255 -13.21 12.56 -12.77
N PHE A 256 -12.11 13.29 -12.71
CA PHE A 256 -11.01 13.20 -13.67
C PHE A 256 -9.81 12.58 -12.97
N ALA A 257 -9.08 11.73 -13.67
CA ALA A 257 -7.90 11.08 -13.15
C ALA A 257 -6.75 11.15 -14.16
N CYS A 258 -5.55 11.38 -13.66
CA CYS A 258 -4.33 11.23 -14.44
C CYS A 258 -3.20 10.69 -13.57
N SER A 259 -2.21 10.07 -14.20
CA SER A 259 -0.96 9.66 -13.56
C SER A 259 0.19 10.38 -14.21
N CYS A 260 1.17 10.81 -13.43
CA CYS A 260 2.41 11.37 -13.94
C CYS A 260 3.62 10.76 -13.21
N PRO A 261 4.76 10.58 -13.87
CA PRO A 261 5.98 10.13 -13.22
C PRO A 261 6.49 11.22 -12.27
N THR A 262 6.79 10.84 -11.01
CA THR A 262 7.38 11.73 -10.00
C THR A 262 8.83 11.36 -9.70
N GLY A 263 9.23 10.17 -10.07
CA GLY A 263 10.56 9.63 -9.83
C GLY A 263 10.78 9.10 -8.39
N PRO A 264 11.82 8.33 -8.19
CA PRO A 264 12.07 7.62 -6.92
C PRO A 264 12.59 8.53 -5.79
N ALA A 265 12.92 9.79 -6.07
CA ALA A 265 13.40 10.74 -5.06
C ALA A 265 12.35 11.02 -3.99
N LEU A 266 11.05 11.07 -4.36
CA LEU A 266 9.94 11.26 -3.43
C LEU A 266 9.64 10.03 -2.57
N GLU A 267 10.28 8.90 -2.83
CA GLU A 267 10.31 7.73 -1.95
C GLU A 267 11.61 7.62 -1.13
N GLY A 268 12.44 8.65 -1.15
CA GLY A 268 13.73 8.68 -0.46
C GLY A 268 14.87 7.95 -1.19
N ALA A 269 14.68 7.57 -2.47
CA ALA A 269 15.74 7.04 -3.30
C ALA A 269 16.45 8.15 -4.10
N GLN A 270 17.68 7.90 -4.55
CA GLN A 270 18.48 8.85 -5.35
C GLN A 270 18.79 10.20 -4.70
N ILE A 271 18.61 10.31 -3.39
CA ILE A 271 19.05 11.45 -2.59
C ILE A 271 20.12 11.02 -1.58
N SER A 272 21.09 11.92 -1.30
CA SER A 272 22.34 11.61 -0.56
C SER A 272 22.08 11.00 0.82
N ALA A 273 21.12 11.55 1.56
CA ALA A 273 20.71 11.08 2.89
C ALA A 273 19.38 10.34 2.86
N GLY A 274 18.94 9.89 1.68
CA GLY A 274 17.63 9.30 1.49
C GLY A 274 17.50 7.87 2.00
N GLN A 275 16.34 7.56 2.52
CA GLN A 275 15.92 6.20 2.82
C GLN A 275 14.41 6.06 2.70
N ARG A 276 13.94 4.83 2.61
CA ARG A 276 12.51 4.53 2.62
C ARG A 276 11.89 4.84 3.98
N ALA A 277 10.58 5.07 4.00
CA ALA A 277 9.79 5.27 5.22
C ALA A 277 9.88 4.01 6.11
N ALA A 278 10.77 4.04 7.10
CA ALA A 278 11.04 2.98 8.06
C ALA A 278 11.45 3.60 9.39
N PRO A 279 11.39 2.87 10.51
CA PRO A 279 11.88 3.37 11.78
C PRO A 279 13.29 3.93 11.66
N GLY A 280 13.51 5.16 12.17
CA GLY A 280 14.77 5.90 12.04
C GLY A 280 14.79 6.95 10.92
N ALA A 281 13.86 6.92 9.97
CA ALA A 281 13.75 7.93 8.93
C ALA A 281 13.14 9.24 9.45
N ILE A 282 13.72 10.37 9.08
CA ILE A 282 13.11 11.69 9.29
C ILE A 282 11.91 11.79 8.34
N GLU A 283 10.70 11.96 8.90
CA GLU A 283 9.45 12.04 8.16
C GLU A 283 8.82 13.43 8.13
N ARG A 284 9.13 14.27 9.14
CA ARG A 284 8.63 15.64 9.27
C ARG A 284 9.78 16.59 9.55
N VAL A 285 9.75 17.75 8.94
CA VAL A 285 10.77 18.80 9.13
C VAL A 285 10.10 20.15 9.32
N ARG A 286 10.64 20.96 10.21
CA ARG A 286 10.33 22.39 10.35
C ARG A 286 11.63 23.16 10.54
N ILE A 287 11.76 24.30 9.89
CA ILE A 287 12.94 25.18 10.00
C ILE A 287 12.49 26.54 10.51
N ASP A 288 13.08 26.97 11.60
CA ASP A 288 12.80 28.30 12.14
C ASP A 288 13.28 29.39 11.15
N PRO A 289 12.42 30.31 10.71
CA PRO A 289 12.77 31.29 9.67
C PRO A 289 13.76 32.36 10.14
N ILE A 290 13.99 32.53 11.46
CA ILE A 290 14.90 33.50 12.03
C ILE A 290 16.26 32.84 12.31
N THR A 291 16.27 31.77 13.12
CA THR A 291 17.50 31.10 13.54
C THR A 291 18.05 30.13 12.49
N LYS A 292 17.22 29.71 11.52
CA LYS A 292 17.52 28.68 10.50
C LYS A 292 17.84 27.31 11.09
N GLU A 293 17.42 27.07 12.35
CA GLU A 293 17.60 25.78 13.02
C GLU A 293 16.48 24.82 12.67
N PRO A 294 16.79 23.57 12.31
CA PRO A 294 15.80 22.56 12.01
C PRO A 294 15.29 21.87 13.27
N ARG A 295 14.02 21.48 13.25
CA ARG A 295 13.46 20.46 14.12
C ARG A 295 12.75 19.43 13.26
N PHE A 296 12.80 18.17 13.65
CA PHE A 296 12.25 17.09 12.85
C PHE A 296 11.64 15.99 13.72
N LYS A 297 10.78 15.17 13.11
CA LYS A 297 10.28 13.92 13.68
C LYS A 297 10.84 12.73 12.92
N VAL A 298 10.99 11.64 13.64
CA VAL A 298 11.53 10.38 13.12
C VAL A 298 10.46 9.29 13.24
N ILE A 299 10.30 8.48 12.21
CA ILE A 299 9.39 7.33 12.25
C ILE A 299 9.79 6.42 13.42
N GLY A 300 8.83 6.14 14.30
CA GLY A 300 9.05 5.35 15.52
C GLY A 300 9.40 6.19 16.76
N CYS A 301 9.36 7.54 16.64
CA CYS A 301 9.52 8.47 17.78
C CYS A 301 8.47 9.58 17.67
N GLU A 302 7.62 9.70 18.70
CA GLU A 302 6.54 10.72 18.72
C GLU A 302 7.04 12.15 18.96
N GLN A 303 8.20 12.31 19.58
CA GLN A 303 8.77 13.59 19.97
C GLN A 303 9.43 14.32 18.79
N TRP A 304 9.41 15.65 18.83
CA TRP A 304 10.25 16.48 17.97
C TRP A 304 11.69 16.50 18.46
N SER A 305 12.65 16.63 17.54
CA SER A 305 14.09 16.60 17.83
C SER A 305 14.58 17.69 18.81
N ASN A 306 13.80 18.74 19.04
CA ASN A 306 14.09 19.80 20.01
C ASN A 306 13.43 19.58 21.38
N GLU A 307 12.70 18.50 21.58
CA GLU A 307 12.09 18.14 22.87
C GLU A 307 13.07 17.34 23.74
N LYS A 308 12.96 17.49 25.06
CA LYS A 308 13.93 16.89 26.01
C LYS A 308 13.97 15.37 25.96
N GLU A 309 12.81 14.75 25.75
CA GLU A 309 12.66 13.30 25.74
C GLU A 309 13.07 12.66 24.41
N PHE A 310 13.35 13.45 23.37
CA PHE A 310 13.69 12.94 22.05
C PHE A 310 14.91 12.01 22.06
N SER A 311 16.00 12.43 22.72
CA SER A 311 17.25 11.65 22.74
C SER A 311 17.10 10.29 23.41
N GLU A 312 16.23 10.16 24.41
CA GLU A 312 15.93 8.91 25.10
C GLU A 312 15.04 8.00 24.22
N ASN A 313 13.98 8.57 23.65
CA ASN A 313 12.98 7.81 22.87
C ASN A 313 13.49 7.40 21.48
N VAL A 314 14.37 8.19 20.87
CA VAL A 314 14.99 7.85 19.59
C VAL A 314 16.12 6.83 19.73
N SER A 315 16.65 6.61 20.94
CA SER A 315 17.84 5.76 21.16
C SER A 315 17.67 4.32 20.67
N GLY A 316 16.45 3.77 20.72
CA GLY A 316 16.13 2.41 20.24
C GLY A 316 16.01 2.29 18.72
N VAL A 317 15.83 3.41 18.02
CA VAL A 317 15.57 3.45 16.58
C VAL A 317 16.73 4.14 15.85
N GLY A 318 17.27 5.20 16.42
CA GLY A 318 18.29 6.07 15.82
C GLY A 318 17.70 7.07 14.83
N VAL A 319 18.57 7.93 14.28
CA VAL A 319 18.27 8.80 13.14
C VAL A 319 19.15 8.30 12.00
N THR A 320 18.56 7.74 10.95
CA THR A 320 19.29 6.94 9.95
C THR A 320 19.26 7.53 8.54
N GLY A 321 18.27 8.36 8.22
CA GLY A 321 18.12 8.98 6.90
C GLY A 321 16.86 9.84 6.82
N ILE A 322 16.46 10.23 5.61
CA ILE A 322 15.31 11.08 5.31
C ILE A 322 14.39 10.31 4.36
N CYS A 323 13.12 10.14 4.71
CA CYS A 323 12.15 9.52 3.78
C CYS A 323 11.52 10.56 2.84
N GLY A 324 10.69 10.09 1.91
CA GLY A 324 10.07 10.93 0.90
C GLY A 324 9.28 12.11 1.47
N SER A 325 8.42 11.90 2.47
CA SER A 325 7.70 12.99 3.13
C SER A 325 8.67 13.98 3.81
N GLY A 326 9.73 13.46 4.44
CA GLY A 326 10.76 14.27 5.08
C GLY A 326 11.50 15.18 4.10
N ILE A 327 11.85 14.68 2.90
CA ILE A 327 12.57 15.53 1.91
C ILE A 327 11.63 16.57 1.30
N ILE A 328 10.37 16.24 1.03
CA ILE A 328 9.37 17.20 0.53
C ILE A 328 9.21 18.35 1.53
N GLU A 329 8.99 18.04 2.82
CA GLU A 329 8.87 19.07 3.86
C GLU A 329 10.18 19.85 4.03
N ALA A 330 11.33 19.18 4.01
CA ALA A 330 12.63 19.84 4.18
C ALA A 330 12.87 20.87 3.07
N VAL A 331 12.64 20.54 1.80
CA VAL A 331 12.78 21.46 0.66
C VAL A 331 11.81 22.63 0.79
N ALA A 332 10.54 22.37 1.14
CA ALA A 332 9.54 23.42 1.38
C ALA A 332 9.94 24.37 2.51
N GLU A 333 10.34 23.83 3.65
CA GLU A 333 10.76 24.60 4.82
C GLU A 333 12.06 25.38 4.55
N MET A 334 13.02 24.82 3.82
CA MET A 334 14.22 25.52 3.38
C MET A 334 13.87 26.73 2.49
N ARG A 335 12.87 26.59 1.59
CA ARG A 335 12.38 27.70 0.75
C ARG A 335 11.72 28.78 1.61
N LEU A 336 10.83 28.39 2.52
CA LEU A 336 10.14 29.32 3.43
C LEU A 336 11.10 30.04 4.38
N ALA A 337 12.15 29.34 4.83
CA ALA A 337 13.18 29.93 5.69
C ALA A 337 14.19 30.78 4.91
N GLY A 338 14.11 30.89 3.58
CA GLY A 338 15.06 31.67 2.76
C GLY A 338 16.45 31.05 2.65
N LEU A 339 16.56 29.74 2.82
CA LEU A 339 17.77 28.95 2.58
C LEU A 339 17.94 28.59 1.11
N LEU A 340 16.81 28.55 0.34
CA LEU A 340 16.75 28.33 -1.09
C LEU A 340 16.32 29.61 -1.81
N ASP A 341 16.98 29.90 -2.92
CA ASP A 341 16.59 30.97 -3.85
C ASP A 341 15.39 30.56 -4.74
N ALA A 342 14.99 31.45 -5.65
CA ALA A 342 13.89 31.20 -6.59
C ALA A 342 14.19 30.07 -7.59
N ASN A 343 15.47 29.75 -7.81
CA ASN A 343 15.94 28.71 -8.73
C ASN A 343 16.19 27.37 -8.01
N GLY A 344 15.84 27.26 -6.72
CA GLY A 344 16.07 26.05 -5.91
C GLY A 344 17.52 25.82 -5.49
N LEU A 345 18.37 26.86 -5.52
CA LEU A 345 19.76 26.75 -5.09
C LEU A 345 19.92 27.11 -3.60
N ILE A 346 20.67 26.30 -2.88
CA ILE A 346 21.02 26.54 -1.48
C ILE A 346 22.03 27.70 -1.46
N GLY A 347 21.72 28.74 -0.67
CA GLY A 347 22.64 29.84 -0.44
C GLY A 347 23.85 29.44 0.46
N SER A 348 24.95 30.15 0.30
CA SER A 348 26.10 30.03 1.22
C SER A 348 25.74 30.51 2.64
N SER A 349 26.56 30.19 3.62
CA SER A 349 26.39 30.68 5.02
C SER A 349 26.30 32.22 5.08
N ALA A 350 27.08 32.92 4.27
CA ALA A 350 27.04 34.38 4.20
C ALA A 350 25.72 34.92 3.61
N GLN A 351 25.11 34.20 2.66
CA GLN A 351 23.87 34.61 2.02
C GLN A 351 22.63 34.29 2.87
N THR A 352 22.64 33.15 3.55
CA THR A 352 21.50 32.65 4.34
C THR A 352 21.55 33.10 5.80
N GLY A 353 22.71 33.48 6.29
CA GLY A 353 22.94 33.73 7.72
C GLY A 353 22.96 32.46 8.57
N SER A 354 23.04 31.29 7.96
CA SER A 354 22.99 29.98 8.65
C SER A 354 24.37 29.31 8.66
N ASN A 355 24.86 28.95 9.83
CA ASN A 355 26.07 28.14 9.97
C ASN A 355 25.89 26.69 9.53
N ARG A 356 24.66 26.26 9.27
CA ARG A 356 24.31 24.92 8.74
C ARG A 356 24.47 24.83 7.24
N CYS A 357 24.55 25.97 6.54
CA CYS A 357 24.89 26.02 5.14
C CYS A 357 26.39 25.92 4.92
N THR A 358 26.81 24.89 4.22
CA THR A 358 28.23 24.68 3.87
C THR A 358 28.38 24.69 2.35
N SER A 359 29.50 25.28 1.91
CA SER A 359 29.86 25.32 0.49
C SER A 359 31.04 24.39 0.25
N SER A 360 30.94 23.49 -0.71
CA SER A 360 32.04 22.70 -1.25
C SER A 360 32.37 23.16 -2.67
N GLU A 361 33.48 22.66 -3.23
CA GLU A 361 33.89 22.98 -4.62
C GLU A 361 32.82 22.67 -5.68
N ARG A 362 31.89 21.79 -5.36
CA ARG A 362 30.90 21.27 -6.32
C ARG A 362 29.45 21.60 -5.99
N THR A 363 29.12 21.87 -4.71
CA THR A 363 27.72 22.04 -4.31
C THR A 363 27.60 22.71 -2.93
N ASN A 364 26.51 23.44 -2.72
CA ASN A 364 26.11 23.86 -1.39
C ASN A 364 25.21 22.80 -0.76
N SER A 365 25.27 22.71 0.56
CA SER A 365 24.44 21.79 1.34
C SER A 365 23.94 22.44 2.62
N TYR A 366 22.82 21.95 3.13
CA TYR A 366 22.26 22.32 4.42
C TYR A 366 22.29 21.13 5.36
N LEU A 367 22.94 21.27 6.53
CA LEU A 367 23.05 20.22 7.53
C LEU A 367 21.77 20.13 8.35
N LEU A 368 21.01 19.06 8.15
CA LEU A 368 19.75 18.79 8.86
C LEU A 368 20.00 18.19 10.24
N TYR A 369 20.86 17.17 10.32
CA TYR A 369 21.18 16.47 11.54
C TYR A 369 22.64 15.97 11.54
N SER A 370 23.29 15.98 12.70
CA SER A 370 24.58 15.34 12.89
C SER A 370 24.74 14.86 14.33
N ASP A 371 25.24 13.65 14.47
CA ASP A 371 25.72 13.07 15.72
C ASP A 371 27.11 12.43 15.51
N ASN A 372 27.57 11.65 16.49
CA ASN A 372 28.89 10.98 16.42
C ASN A 372 28.93 9.84 15.35
N LYS A 373 27.80 9.42 14.79
CA LYS A 373 27.69 8.28 13.88
C LYS A 373 27.19 8.66 12.49
N VAL A 374 26.29 9.65 12.42
CA VAL A 374 25.56 9.97 11.19
C VAL A 374 25.54 11.47 10.98
N SER A 375 25.73 11.91 9.74
CA SER A 375 25.57 13.29 9.31
C SER A 375 24.63 13.33 8.10
N LEU A 376 23.47 13.95 8.25
CA LEU A 376 22.43 14.04 7.24
C LEU A 376 22.37 15.48 6.72
N SER A 377 22.72 15.65 5.46
CA SER A 377 22.69 16.96 4.77
C SER A 377 21.85 16.85 3.51
N ILE A 378 21.21 17.94 3.13
CA ILE A 378 20.50 18.11 1.87
C ILE A 378 21.40 18.96 0.96
N THR A 379 21.67 18.46 -0.24
CA THR A 379 22.52 19.09 -1.25
C THR A 379 21.70 19.72 -2.39
N ASN A 380 22.30 20.58 -3.17
CA ASN A 380 21.67 21.06 -4.43
C ASN A 380 21.32 19.92 -5.40
N MET A 381 22.08 18.81 -5.37
CA MET A 381 21.77 17.63 -6.19
C MET A 381 20.48 16.95 -5.72
N ASP A 382 20.28 16.84 -4.40
CA ASP A 382 19.07 16.27 -3.83
C ASP A 382 17.83 17.11 -4.18
N ILE A 383 17.96 18.43 -4.11
CA ILE A 383 16.88 19.35 -4.50
C ILE A 383 16.55 19.22 -5.98
N ARG A 384 17.57 19.12 -6.85
CA ARG A 384 17.33 18.89 -8.28
C ARG A 384 16.65 17.55 -8.54
N ALA A 385 17.09 16.48 -7.87
CA ALA A 385 16.44 15.16 -7.97
C ALA A 385 14.96 15.22 -7.57
N CYS A 386 14.61 16.04 -6.56
CA CYS A 386 13.22 16.18 -6.10
C CYS A 386 12.37 17.11 -6.97
N LEU A 387 12.93 18.20 -7.49
CA LEU A 387 12.17 19.27 -8.15
C LEU A 387 12.28 19.28 -9.67
N LEU A 388 13.43 18.89 -10.25
CA LEU A 388 13.70 19.04 -11.68
C LEU A 388 13.59 17.70 -12.42
N TYR A 389 14.08 16.63 -11.85
CA TYR A 389 14.04 15.32 -12.51
C TYR A 389 12.62 14.77 -12.67
N THR A 390 11.69 15.29 -11.87
CA THR A 390 10.27 14.92 -11.90
C THR A 390 9.42 15.84 -12.78
N SER A 391 9.88 17.07 -13.10
CA SER A 391 9.13 18.03 -13.91
C SER A 391 9.50 18.02 -15.38
N ASP A 392 10.72 17.58 -15.74
CA ASP A 392 11.20 17.55 -17.14
C ASP A 392 10.65 16.37 -17.97
N ALA A 393 10.03 15.38 -17.33
CA ALA A 393 9.36 14.29 -18.06
C ALA A 393 8.14 14.76 -18.89
N ALA A 394 7.67 15.99 -18.69
CA ALA A 394 6.59 16.58 -19.47
C ALA A 394 7.07 17.23 -20.79
N ASP A 395 8.36 17.51 -20.93
CA ASP A 395 8.92 18.17 -22.11
C ASP A 395 9.46 17.16 -23.16
N ASP A 396 9.54 15.87 -22.81
CA ASP A 396 9.97 14.78 -23.70
C ASP A 396 8.81 14.00 -24.34
N ALA A 397 7.57 14.52 -24.31
CA ALA A 397 6.39 13.88 -24.90
C ALA A 397 5.97 14.54 -26.22
#